data_bb534308bb2ef2f38d1e0d7a715a82d1
#
_entry.id   bb534308bb2ef2f38d1e0d7a715a82d1
#
_cell.length_a   1.000
_cell.length_b   1.000
_cell.length_c   1.000
_cell.angle_alpha   90.00
_cell.angle_beta   90.00
_cell.angle_gamma   90.00
#
_symmetry.space_group_name_H-M   'P 1'
#
loop_
_entity.id
_entity.type
_entity.pdbx_description
1 polymer ?
#
loop_
_entity_poly.entity_id
_entity_poly.type
_entity_poly.pdbx_seq_one_letter_code
_entity_poly.pdbx_strand_id
1 'polypeptide(L)'
;TVLSGPASGSAAAPTFRALGSDDIPSIAHTKISDFDAGVRTNTLAEMAAPAAAVSLNSQKITSLATPTATTDAATKGYVDSVSQGLDVKDSVKVATTANITLSGTQTIDGVAVSADERVLVKDKSTASQNGLYLCKASSWTRTDDMSAGADAAGAFVFVEQGTVNAENGFVCTSNKGSAV
;
A
#
# COMPACT_ATOMS: atom_id res chain seq x y z
N THR A 1 35.68 -27.92 35.08
CA THR A 1 35.26 -28.76 36.22
C THR A 1 35.06 -27.89 37.45
N VAL A 2 34.05 -28.19 38.24
CA VAL A 2 33.70 -27.48 39.48
C VAL A 2 33.67 -28.46 40.65
N LEU A 3 34.02 -28.02 41.85
CA LEU A 3 33.84 -28.81 43.06
C LEU A 3 32.38 -28.73 43.48
N SER A 4 31.66 -29.84 43.37
CA SER A 4 30.25 -29.89 43.75
C SER A 4 29.93 -31.20 44.46
N GLY A 5 28.86 -31.22 45.23
CA GLY A 5 28.28 -32.44 45.74
C GLY A 5 27.60 -33.27 44.66
N PRO A 6 27.04 -34.43 44.99
CA PRO A 6 26.29 -35.25 44.05
C PRO A 6 25.11 -34.47 43.50
N ALA A 7 24.76 -34.67 42.21
CA ALA A 7 23.62 -34.02 41.56
C ALA A 7 22.28 -34.49 42.14
N SER A 8 22.24 -35.73 42.68
CA SER A 8 21.08 -36.33 43.35
C SER A 8 21.51 -37.42 44.32
N GLY A 9 20.63 -37.81 45.25
CA GLY A 9 20.92 -38.89 46.22
C GLY A 9 21.43 -38.43 47.56
N SER A 10 21.99 -39.38 48.37
CA SER A 10 22.51 -39.10 49.72
C SER A 10 23.73 -38.19 49.67
N ALA A 11 23.91 -37.41 50.75
CA ALA A 11 25.08 -36.53 50.87
C ALA A 11 26.41 -37.35 50.78
N ALA A 12 27.31 -36.90 49.90
CA ALA A 12 28.61 -37.51 49.71
C ALA A 12 29.69 -36.40 49.70
N ALA A 13 30.95 -36.79 49.85
CA ALA A 13 32.06 -35.83 49.76
C ALA A 13 32.06 -35.15 48.37
N PRO A 14 32.33 -33.81 48.32
CA PRO A 14 32.43 -33.11 47.06
C PRO A 14 33.56 -33.67 46.19
N THR A 15 33.26 -33.79 44.87
CA THR A 15 34.22 -34.24 43.85
C THR A 15 34.24 -33.27 42.69
N PHE A 16 35.35 -33.24 41.94
CA PHE A 16 35.42 -32.49 40.70
C PHE A 16 34.73 -33.28 39.59
N ARG A 17 33.64 -32.74 39.05
CA ARG A 17 32.91 -33.29 37.92
C ARG A 17 32.51 -32.22 36.90
N ALA A 18 32.11 -32.60 35.74
CA ALA A 18 31.46 -31.70 34.79
C ALA A 18 30.11 -31.21 35.36
N LEU A 19 29.74 -29.95 35.10
CA LEU A 19 28.44 -29.42 35.42
C LEU A 19 27.40 -30.15 34.56
N GLY A 20 26.37 -30.68 35.21
CA GLY A 20 25.17 -31.14 34.50
C GLY A 20 24.11 -30.06 34.45
N SER A 21 23.01 -30.31 33.70
CA SER A 21 21.89 -29.38 33.58
C SER A 21 21.26 -29.00 34.93
N ASP A 22 21.27 -29.93 35.87
CA ASP A 22 20.66 -29.76 37.21
C ASP A 22 21.53 -28.92 38.18
N ASP A 23 22.81 -28.73 37.85
CA ASP A 23 23.71 -27.90 38.63
C ASP A 23 23.61 -26.40 38.32
N ILE A 24 22.99 -26.06 37.19
CA ILE A 24 22.87 -24.70 36.69
C ILE A 24 21.42 -24.26 36.86
N PRO A 25 21.08 -23.46 37.88
CA PRO A 25 19.75 -22.88 37.94
C PRO A 25 19.51 -21.97 36.75
N SER A 26 18.26 -21.71 36.43
CA SER A 26 17.90 -20.77 35.37
C SER A 26 18.66 -19.45 35.52
N ILE A 27 19.49 -19.11 34.51
CA ILE A 27 20.22 -17.88 34.45
C ILE A 27 19.43 -16.87 33.63
N ALA A 28 19.03 -15.75 34.25
CA ALA A 28 18.40 -14.67 33.52
C ALA A 28 19.34 -14.13 32.42
N HIS A 29 18.83 -13.87 31.22
CA HIS A 29 19.64 -13.35 30.11
C HIS A 29 20.42 -12.08 30.45
N THR A 30 19.89 -11.26 31.37
CA THR A 30 20.57 -10.03 31.88
C THR A 30 21.87 -10.31 32.64
N LYS A 31 22.12 -11.56 33.04
CA LYS A 31 23.35 -11.97 33.70
C LYS A 31 24.40 -12.56 32.74
N ILE A 32 24.07 -12.65 31.48
CA ILE A 32 24.98 -13.06 30.42
C ILE A 32 25.38 -11.79 29.66
N SER A 33 26.58 -11.28 29.93
CA SER A 33 27.01 -9.95 29.45
C SER A 33 27.03 -9.76 27.94
N ASP A 34 27.11 -10.83 27.19
CA ASP A 34 27.21 -10.84 25.73
C ASP A 34 25.97 -11.42 25.02
N PHE A 35 24.94 -11.82 25.79
CA PHE A 35 23.74 -12.44 25.25
C PHE A 35 23.05 -11.54 24.22
N ASP A 36 22.82 -10.28 24.58
CA ASP A 36 22.16 -9.32 23.68
C ASP A 36 23.00 -9.04 22.42
N ALA A 37 24.31 -8.97 22.56
CA ALA A 37 25.23 -8.81 21.44
C ALA A 37 25.20 -10.05 20.53
N GLY A 38 25.26 -11.25 21.12
CA GLY A 38 25.19 -12.52 20.40
C GLY A 38 23.87 -12.68 19.61
N VAL A 39 22.73 -12.35 20.23
CA VAL A 39 21.42 -12.43 19.54
C VAL A 39 21.32 -11.42 18.39
N ARG A 40 21.87 -10.21 18.55
CA ARG A 40 21.83 -9.16 17.51
C ARG A 40 22.76 -9.43 16.33
N THR A 41 23.77 -10.29 16.47
CA THR A 41 24.64 -10.69 15.36
C THR A 41 24.03 -11.77 14.47
N ASN A 42 23.03 -12.49 14.97
CA ASN A 42 22.34 -13.50 14.17
C ASN A 42 21.44 -12.85 13.13
N THR A 43 21.53 -13.29 11.89
CA THR A 43 20.61 -12.89 10.84
C THR A 43 19.30 -13.69 10.91
N LEU A 44 18.23 -13.17 10.34
CA LEU A 44 16.96 -13.92 10.23
C LEU A 44 17.12 -15.26 9.51
N ALA A 45 18.10 -15.35 8.59
CA ALA A 45 18.39 -16.58 7.85
C ALA A 45 19.00 -17.70 8.72
N GLU A 46 19.62 -17.32 9.84
CA GLU A 46 20.23 -18.27 10.80
C GLU A 46 19.24 -18.74 11.88
N MET A 47 18.06 -18.12 11.93
CA MET A 47 17.01 -18.51 12.88
C MET A 47 16.15 -19.64 12.30
N ALA A 48 15.64 -20.51 13.16
CA ALA A 48 14.67 -21.51 12.74
C ALA A 48 13.40 -20.85 12.17
N ALA A 49 12.85 -21.44 11.12
CA ALA A 49 11.61 -20.93 10.55
C ALA A 49 10.48 -20.94 11.58
N PRO A 50 9.69 -19.86 11.69
CA PRO A 50 8.57 -19.79 12.60
C PRO A 50 7.55 -20.92 12.31
N ALA A 51 7.07 -21.58 13.36
CA ALA A 51 6.04 -22.60 13.25
C ALA A 51 4.61 -22.02 13.20
N ALA A 52 4.47 -20.70 13.35
CA ALA A 52 3.20 -19.98 13.33
C ALA A 52 3.37 -18.60 12.68
N ALA A 53 2.27 -17.87 12.48
CA ALA A 53 2.29 -16.53 11.94
C ALA A 53 3.14 -15.58 12.79
N VAL A 54 3.97 -14.76 12.13
CA VAL A 54 4.82 -13.75 12.78
C VAL A 54 4.06 -12.44 12.85
N SER A 55 3.75 -11.97 14.06
CA SER A 55 3.17 -10.65 14.28
C SER A 55 4.27 -9.59 14.35
N LEU A 56 4.17 -8.58 13.52
CA LEU A 56 5.06 -7.42 13.54
C LEU A 56 4.51 -6.27 14.40
N ASN A 57 3.45 -6.50 15.16
CA ASN A 57 2.83 -5.51 16.05
C ASN A 57 2.60 -4.15 15.37
N SER A 58 2.00 -4.17 14.18
CA SER A 58 1.75 -2.99 13.32
C SER A 58 3.00 -2.25 12.85
N GLN A 59 4.19 -2.83 12.98
CA GLN A 59 5.42 -2.24 12.45
C GLN A 59 5.55 -2.51 10.95
N LYS A 60 6.25 -1.60 10.26
CA LYS A 60 6.50 -1.71 8.82
C LYS A 60 7.72 -2.59 8.55
N ILE A 61 7.68 -3.36 7.47
CA ILE A 61 8.89 -3.95 6.87
C ILE A 61 9.39 -2.95 5.83
N THR A 62 10.63 -2.50 5.96
CA THR A 62 11.27 -1.55 5.04
C THR A 62 12.45 -2.21 4.32
N SER A 63 12.93 -1.56 3.25
CA SER A 63 14.12 -2.04 2.49
C SER A 63 13.93 -3.42 1.86
N LEU A 64 12.68 -3.77 1.50
CA LEU A 64 12.42 -4.99 0.71
C LEU A 64 12.95 -4.80 -0.72
N ALA A 65 13.61 -5.83 -1.24
CA ALA A 65 13.98 -5.91 -2.65
C ALA A 65 12.73 -6.05 -3.54
N THR A 66 12.90 -5.79 -4.84
CA THR A 66 11.85 -6.08 -5.83
C THR A 66 11.55 -7.58 -5.85
N PRO A 67 10.28 -8.00 -5.75
CA PRO A 67 9.92 -9.41 -5.77
C PRO A 67 10.27 -10.06 -7.13
N THR A 68 10.75 -11.29 -7.09
CA THR A 68 11.11 -12.09 -8.28
C THR A 68 10.37 -13.42 -8.33
N ALA A 69 9.94 -13.94 -7.17
CA ALA A 69 9.15 -15.17 -7.07
C ALA A 69 7.73 -14.87 -6.61
N THR A 70 6.80 -15.78 -6.91
CA THR A 70 5.38 -15.64 -6.54
C THR A 70 5.13 -15.63 -5.02
N THR A 71 6.10 -16.07 -4.23
CA THR A 71 6.04 -16.11 -2.76
C THR A 71 6.72 -14.92 -2.09
N ASP A 72 7.37 -14.04 -2.86
CA ASP A 72 8.07 -12.88 -2.31
C ASP A 72 7.08 -11.82 -1.81
N ALA A 73 7.43 -11.15 -0.72
CA ALA A 73 6.70 -9.96 -0.29
C ALA A 73 6.96 -8.79 -1.24
N ALA A 74 5.90 -8.07 -1.61
CA ALA A 74 5.99 -6.91 -2.48
C ALA A 74 5.99 -5.60 -1.69
N THR A 75 6.77 -4.62 -2.15
CA THR A 75 6.65 -3.23 -1.64
C THR A 75 5.40 -2.57 -2.21
N LYS A 76 4.87 -1.56 -1.48
CA LYS A 76 3.77 -0.73 -2.02
C LYS A 76 4.13 -0.15 -3.39
N GLY A 77 5.36 0.36 -3.56
CA GLY A 77 5.79 0.92 -4.85
C GLY A 77 5.80 -0.10 -5.99
N TYR A 78 6.17 -1.36 -5.74
CA TYR A 78 6.06 -2.42 -6.74
C TYR A 78 4.60 -2.70 -7.11
N VAL A 79 3.72 -2.84 -6.11
CA VAL A 79 2.28 -3.06 -6.35
C VAL A 79 1.68 -1.90 -7.14
N ASP A 80 1.96 -0.65 -6.75
CA ASP A 80 1.50 0.54 -7.48
C ASP A 80 2.00 0.54 -8.93
N SER A 81 3.24 0.11 -9.19
CA SER A 81 3.81 0.09 -10.54
C SER A 81 3.22 -0.98 -11.46
N VAL A 82 2.84 -2.14 -10.92
CA VAL A 82 2.24 -3.22 -11.72
C VAL A 82 0.71 -3.09 -11.84
N SER A 83 0.07 -2.40 -10.89
CA SER A 83 -1.37 -2.10 -10.97
C SER A 83 -1.70 -0.95 -11.95
N GLN A 84 -0.69 -0.29 -12.53
CA GLN A 84 -0.83 0.81 -13.49
C GLN A 84 -1.32 0.39 -14.90
N GLY A 85 -2.10 -0.67 -15.01
CA GLY A 85 -2.83 -0.95 -16.25
C GLY A 85 -4.12 -0.12 -16.37
N LEU A 86 -4.80 0.12 -15.24
CA LEU A 86 -6.03 0.90 -15.17
C LEU A 86 -6.06 1.68 -13.86
N ASP A 87 -5.92 2.99 -13.93
CA ASP A 87 -6.01 3.90 -12.79
C ASP A 87 -7.48 4.28 -12.55
N VAL A 88 -8.17 3.48 -11.74
CA VAL A 88 -9.60 3.64 -11.48
C VAL A 88 -9.84 4.88 -10.62
N LYS A 89 -10.58 5.83 -11.17
CA LYS A 89 -11.04 7.06 -10.51
C LYS A 89 -12.46 6.89 -9.99
N ASP A 90 -12.83 7.72 -9.03
CA ASP A 90 -14.22 7.77 -8.57
C ASP A 90 -15.16 8.06 -9.73
N SER A 91 -16.35 7.44 -9.73
CA SER A 91 -17.36 7.60 -10.77
C SER A 91 -17.76 9.06 -10.96
N VAL A 92 -18.27 9.34 -12.15
CA VAL A 92 -18.83 10.64 -12.48
C VAL A 92 -20.33 10.52 -12.73
N LYS A 93 -21.08 11.56 -12.40
CA LYS A 93 -22.51 11.58 -12.66
C LYS A 93 -22.82 11.49 -14.15
N VAL A 94 -22.12 12.29 -14.96
CA VAL A 94 -22.33 12.37 -16.41
C VAL A 94 -21.01 12.59 -17.17
N ALA A 95 -21.03 12.33 -18.47
CA ALA A 95 -19.95 12.71 -19.37
C ALA A 95 -20.47 13.67 -20.45
N THR A 96 -19.60 14.58 -20.91
CA THR A 96 -19.96 15.49 -22.02
C THR A 96 -20.23 14.73 -23.31
N THR A 97 -21.07 15.30 -24.17
CA THR A 97 -21.33 14.85 -25.54
C THR A 97 -20.94 15.92 -26.57
N ALA A 98 -20.52 17.08 -26.10
CA ALA A 98 -20.08 18.21 -26.91
C ALA A 98 -19.16 19.15 -26.11
N ASN A 99 -18.56 20.13 -26.76
CA ASN A 99 -17.80 21.17 -26.10
C ASN A 99 -18.72 22.04 -25.23
N ILE A 100 -18.35 22.20 -23.96
CA ILE A 100 -19.13 22.96 -22.96
C ILE A 100 -18.28 24.09 -22.33
N THR A 101 -18.91 25.02 -21.64
CA THR A 101 -18.23 25.99 -20.78
C THR A 101 -17.94 25.35 -19.42
N LEU A 102 -16.72 25.55 -18.87
CA LEU A 102 -16.34 25.02 -17.56
C LEU A 102 -16.74 26.00 -16.46
N SER A 103 -18.01 26.36 -16.40
CA SER A 103 -18.58 27.23 -15.35
C SER A 103 -20.09 27.10 -15.27
N GLY A 104 -20.64 27.33 -14.08
CA GLY A 104 -22.07 27.27 -13.80
C GLY A 104 -22.64 25.85 -13.78
N THR A 105 -23.83 25.70 -13.25
CA THR A 105 -24.60 24.45 -13.35
C THR A 105 -25.18 24.32 -14.76
N GLN A 106 -25.16 23.10 -15.31
CA GLN A 106 -25.55 22.85 -16.70
C GLN A 106 -26.32 21.53 -16.80
N THR A 107 -27.07 21.38 -17.89
CA THR A 107 -27.61 20.07 -18.30
C THR A 107 -26.64 19.45 -19.28
N ILE A 108 -26.14 18.26 -18.97
CA ILE A 108 -25.14 17.52 -19.74
C ILE A 108 -25.70 16.13 -20.02
N ASP A 109 -25.67 15.69 -21.26
CA ASP A 109 -26.20 14.40 -21.69
C ASP A 109 -27.63 14.10 -21.17
N GLY A 110 -28.47 15.14 -21.15
CA GLY A 110 -29.85 15.06 -20.67
C GLY A 110 -30.06 15.12 -19.17
N VAL A 111 -28.97 15.20 -18.36
CA VAL A 111 -29.01 15.19 -16.90
C VAL A 111 -28.61 16.56 -16.35
N ALA A 112 -29.41 17.11 -15.43
CA ALA A 112 -29.06 18.34 -14.70
C ALA A 112 -27.92 18.06 -13.71
N VAL A 113 -26.84 18.84 -13.82
CA VAL A 113 -25.65 18.73 -12.95
C VAL A 113 -25.66 19.89 -11.96
N SER A 114 -25.61 19.56 -10.69
CA SER A 114 -25.57 20.51 -9.57
C SER A 114 -24.12 20.81 -9.14
N ALA A 115 -23.95 21.81 -8.28
CA ALA A 115 -22.64 22.09 -7.72
C ALA A 115 -22.09 20.88 -6.95
N ASP A 116 -20.78 20.70 -7.03
CA ASP A 116 -19.99 19.62 -6.42
C ASP A 116 -20.22 18.23 -7.00
N GLU A 117 -21.04 18.09 -8.03
CA GLU A 117 -21.16 16.83 -8.77
C GLU A 117 -20.00 16.65 -9.75
N ARG A 118 -19.55 15.40 -9.90
CA ARG A 118 -18.44 15.02 -10.76
C ARG A 118 -18.88 14.86 -12.20
N VAL A 119 -18.07 15.37 -13.14
CA VAL A 119 -18.33 15.34 -14.58
C VAL A 119 -17.07 14.90 -15.32
N LEU A 120 -17.22 13.97 -16.25
CA LEU A 120 -16.19 13.69 -17.27
C LEU A 120 -16.36 14.68 -18.42
N VAL A 121 -15.39 15.57 -18.57
CA VAL A 121 -15.27 16.47 -19.72
C VAL A 121 -14.33 15.84 -20.73
N LYS A 122 -14.85 15.41 -21.89
CA LYS A 122 -14.08 14.66 -22.91
C LYS A 122 -14.14 15.26 -24.31
N ASP A 123 -14.94 16.30 -24.50
CA ASP A 123 -15.22 16.87 -25.83
C ASP A 123 -14.81 18.34 -25.95
N LYS A 124 -13.82 18.79 -25.18
CA LYS A 124 -13.33 20.15 -25.27
C LYS A 124 -12.55 20.37 -26.58
N SER A 125 -12.77 21.52 -27.22
CA SER A 125 -11.97 21.96 -28.36
C SER A 125 -10.50 22.19 -28.00
N THR A 126 -10.20 22.55 -26.75
CA THR A 126 -8.84 22.60 -26.18
C THR A 126 -8.59 21.31 -25.42
N ALA A 127 -7.77 20.41 -25.96
CA ALA A 127 -7.54 19.07 -25.43
C ALA A 127 -7.08 19.06 -23.97
N SER A 128 -6.24 20.01 -23.55
CA SER A 128 -5.77 20.14 -22.17
C SER A 128 -6.87 20.50 -21.17
N GLN A 129 -8.06 20.85 -21.62
CA GLN A 129 -9.22 21.10 -20.79
C GLN A 129 -10.10 19.85 -20.62
N ASN A 130 -9.79 18.72 -21.27
CA ASN A 130 -10.44 17.46 -20.97
C ASN A 130 -10.01 16.92 -19.60
N GLY A 131 -10.84 16.12 -18.96
CA GLY A 131 -10.54 15.50 -17.67
C GLY A 131 -11.75 15.44 -16.72
N LEU A 132 -11.48 15.18 -15.46
CA LEU A 132 -12.50 15.08 -14.42
C LEU A 132 -12.66 16.42 -13.68
N TYR A 133 -13.91 16.85 -13.54
CA TYR A 133 -14.23 18.13 -12.93
C TYR A 133 -15.33 18.00 -11.87
N LEU A 134 -15.25 18.90 -10.88
CA LEU A 134 -16.37 19.23 -10.00
C LEU A 134 -17.11 20.41 -10.62
N CYS A 135 -18.40 20.24 -10.89
CA CYS A 135 -19.28 21.32 -11.29
C CYS A 135 -19.32 22.38 -10.18
N LYS A 136 -19.31 23.64 -10.51
CA LYS A 136 -19.45 24.76 -9.57
C LYS A 136 -20.38 25.81 -10.16
N ALA A 137 -21.00 26.61 -9.29
CA ALA A 137 -21.81 27.77 -9.72
C ALA A 137 -20.95 28.83 -10.44
N SER A 138 -19.63 28.85 -10.17
CA SER A 138 -18.63 29.67 -10.87
C SER A 138 -17.75 28.76 -11.75
N SER A 139 -16.47 29.07 -11.92
CA SER A 139 -15.51 28.24 -12.64
C SER A 139 -15.36 26.85 -12.02
N TRP A 140 -15.41 25.81 -12.85
CA TRP A 140 -15.24 24.42 -12.42
C TRP A 140 -13.79 24.15 -12.02
N THR A 141 -13.62 23.27 -11.06
CA THR A 141 -12.31 22.81 -10.60
C THR A 141 -12.09 21.37 -11.00
N ARG A 142 -10.83 20.99 -11.28
CA ARG A 142 -10.50 19.58 -11.44
C ARG A 142 -10.72 18.83 -10.14
N THR A 143 -11.02 17.54 -10.25
CA THR A 143 -11.14 16.66 -9.09
C THR A 143 -9.77 16.40 -8.46
N ASP A 144 -9.74 16.06 -7.17
CA ASP A 144 -8.49 15.80 -6.46
C ASP A 144 -7.77 14.54 -7.00
N ASP A 145 -8.52 13.54 -7.45
CA ASP A 145 -8.01 12.30 -8.04
C ASP A 145 -7.53 12.46 -9.49
N MET A 146 -7.76 13.62 -10.11
CA MET A 146 -7.23 14.04 -11.41
C MET A 146 -6.93 15.55 -11.42
N SER A 147 -6.10 15.99 -10.49
CA SER A 147 -5.70 17.39 -10.35
C SER A 147 -4.82 17.85 -11.53
N ALA A 148 -4.70 19.17 -11.72
CA ALA A 148 -3.84 19.73 -12.75
C ALA A 148 -2.38 19.25 -12.59
N GLY A 149 -1.79 18.78 -13.66
CA GLY A 149 -0.44 18.18 -13.66
C GLY A 149 -0.37 16.70 -13.31
N ALA A 150 -1.49 16.06 -12.94
CA ALA A 150 -1.52 14.61 -12.73
C ALA A 150 -1.30 13.84 -14.04
N ASP A 151 -0.67 12.66 -13.96
CA ASP A 151 -0.56 11.74 -15.10
C ASP A 151 -1.94 11.14 -15.38
N ALA A 152 -2.45 11.36 -16.58
CA ALA A 152 -3.75 10.89 -17.00
C ALA A 152 -3.73 9.50 -17.67
N ALA A 153 -2.53 8.94 -17.90
CA ALA A 153 -2.39 7.67 -18.63
C ALA A 153 -3.08 6.53 -17.88
N GLY A 154 -3.99 5.82 -18.57
CA GLY A 154 -4.73 4.69 -17.99
C GLY A 154 -5.81 5.07 -16.97
N ALA A 155 -6.08 6.36 -16.75
CA ALA A 155 -7.18 6.78 -15.90
C ALA A 155 -8.51 6.23 -16.45
N PHE A 156 -9.22 5.49 -15.60
CA PHE A 156 -10.53 4.90 -15.92
C PHE A 156 -11.59 5.53 -15.04
N VAL A 157 -12.72 5.89 -15.63
CA VAL A 157 -13.87 6.43 -14.92
C VAL A 157 -15.17 5.80 -15.42
N PHE A 158 -16.07 5.51 -14.50
CA PHE A 158 -17.43 5.03 -14.82
C PHE A 158 -18.41 6.20 -14.81
N VAL A 159 -19.34 6.23 -15.77
CA VAL A 159 -20.39 7.23 -15.90
C VAL A 159 -21.71 6.66 -15.42
N GLU A 160 -22.31 7.28 -14.42
CA GLU A 160 -23.51 6.75 -13.75
C GLU A 160 -24.82 7.06 -14.50
N GLN A 161 -24.90 8.26 -15.12
CA GLN A 161 -26.13 8.77 -15.72
C GLN A 161 -25.87 9.41 -17.08
N GLY A 162 -26.92 9.53 -17.88
CA GLY A 162 -26.90 10.19 -19.18
C GLY A 162 -27.85 9.53 -20.16
N THR A 163 -28.10 10.18 -21.29
CA THR A 163 -28.86 9.62 -22.39
C THR A 163 -27.98 8.78 -23.32
N VAL A 164 -26.71 9.19 -23.48
CA VAL A 164 -25.74 8.58 -24.41
C VAL A 164 -24.66 7.84 -23.67
N ASN A 165 -24.17 8.42 -22.57
CA ASN A 165 -22.97 7.92 -21.88
C ASN A 165 -23.28 7.18 -20.56
N ALA A 166 -24.54 7.00 -20.15
CA ALA A 166 -24.87 6.24 -18.95
C ALA A 166 -24.30 4.81 -19.01
N GLU A 167 -23.83 4.33 -17.86
CA GLU A 167 -23.31 2.95 -17.67
C GLU A 167 -22.10 2.61 -18.55
N ASN A 168 -21.42 3.63 -19.09
CA ASN A 168 -20.19 3.45 -19.87
C ASN A 168 -18.94 3.73 -19.01
N GLY A 169 -17.88 2.96 -19.27
CA GLY A 169 -16.54 3.21 -18.76
C GLY A 169 -15.67 3.91 -19.80
N PHE A 170 -14.90 4.90 -19.39
CA PHE A 170 -13.97 5.63 -20.25
C PHE A 170 -12.54 5.49 -19.73
N VAL A 171 -11.61 5.19 -20.63
CA VAL A 171 -10.18 5.13 -20.36
C VAL A 171 -9.47 6.29 -21.04
N CYS A 172 -8.61 6.98 -20.33
CA CYS A 172 -7.71 7.94 -20.93
C CYS A 172 -6.58 7.22 -21.66
N THR A 173 -6.47 7.44 -22.97
CA THR A 173 -5.47 6.82 -23.85
C THR A 173 -4.23 7.69 -24.06
N SER A 174 -4.06 8.76 -23.28
CA SER A 174 -2.83 9.58 -23.30
C SER A 174 -1.60 8.75 -22.93
N ASN A 175 -0.46 9.12 -23.50
CA ASN A 175 0.79 8.46 -23.13
C ASN A 175 1.17 8.77 -21.67
N LYS A 176 1.87 7.84 -21.03
CA LYS A 176 2.41 8.03 -19.68
C LYS A 176 3.27 9.29 -19.60
N GLY A 177 3.05 10.09 -18.55
CA GLY A 177 3.70 11.40 -18.38
C GLY A 177 2.96 12.55 -19.08
N SER A 178 1.82 12.29 -19.73
CA SER A 178 0.95 13.35 -20.25
C SER A 178 0.11 13.92 -19.11
N ALA A 179 0.39 15.15 -18.73
CA ALA A 179 -0.38 15.84 -17.67
C ALA A 179 -1.71 16.39 -18.21
N VAL A 180 -2.72 16.44 -17.36
CA VAL A 180 -4.01 17.11 -17.59
C VAL A 180 -4.02 18.56 -17.13
#